data_c8315c4eb14590cbc0f53899befb7f23
#
_entry.id   c8315c4eb14590cbc0f53899befb7f23
#
_cell.length_a   1.000
_cell.length_b   1.000
_cell.length_c   1.000
_cell.angle_alpha   90.00
_cell.angle_beta   90.00
_cell.angle_gamma   90.00
#
_symmetry.space_group_name_H-M   'P 1'
#
loop_
_entity.id
_entity.type
_entity.pdbx_description
1 polymer ?
#
loop_
_entity_poly.entity_id
_entity_poly.type
_entity_poly.pdbx_seq_one_letter_code
_entity_poly.pdbx_strand_id
1 'polypeptide(L)'
;MFFVKEPEPEWVVSTGFAVLRPRRDYIEPRYLYACVFDRGFTEFLVKREKGAAYPAVLPEDIADAIIILPPLPEQRAIAHILGTLDDKIEVNRRMSETLEQMARALFKAWFVDFEPVRAKCRGGLQTRPYTGLPAHLYDLFPDRLVDSVLGEIPEGWEVKPISELADVVGGSTPKTERAEYWEGGTHHWVTPKDLSALSMPVLLDTERKITDAGLAQISSGLLPQGTVLLSSRAPIGYLAIAEVPVAVNQGFIAMKPRHGTSNLFLLRWAQAFHEEIVRHANGSTFLEISKSSFRSIRTVAPTDAVMNAFDRMSQPLYRKVVQHERESRTLAALRDALLPKLISGELRVKDAEKFLRECGL
;
A
#
# COMPACT_ATOMS: atom_id res chain seq x y z
N MET A 1 13.28 -10.69 7.82
CA MET A 1 14.75 -10.49 7.96
C MET A 1 15.04 -9.01 7.90
N PHE A 2 16.00 -8.49 8.67
CA PHE A 2 16.25 -7.05 8.80
C PHE A 2 17.75 -6.77 8.82
N PHE A 3 18.22 -5.79 8.03
CA PHE A 3 19.61 -5.34 8.00
C PHE A 3 19.76 -4.06 8.83
N VAL A 4 20.53 -4.13 9.90
CA VAL A 4 20.82 -2.97 10.77
C VAL A 4 22.03 -2.24 10.22
N LYS A 5 21.84 -1.05 9.61
CA LYS A 5 22.92 -0.21 9.08
C LYS A 5 23.73 0.44 10.20
N GLU A 6 23.03 1.04 11.16
CA GLU A 6 23.61 1.73 12.31
C GLU A 6 22.86 1.24 13.56
N PRO A 7 23.46 0.32 14.37
CA PRO A 7 22.82 -0.16 15.57
C PRO A 7 22.84 0.93 16.65
N GLU A 8 21.67 1.23 17.20
CA GLU A 8 21.58 2.06 18.40
C GLU A 8 21.83 1.19 19.64
N PRO A 9 22.52 1.71 20.66
CA PRO A 9 22.87 0.94 21.86
C PRO A 9 21.67 0.37 22.63
N GLU A 10 20.51 1.00 22.47
CA GLU A 10 19.26 0.63 23.17
C GLU A 10 18.42 -0.42 22.44
N TRP A 11 18.80 -0.82 21.22
CA TRP A 11 18.03 -1.80 20.48
C TRP A 11 18.19 -3.20 21.06
N VAL A 12 17.09 -3.74 21.52
CA VAL A 12 16.96 -5.10 22.01
C VAL A 12 16.04 -5.88 21.07
N VAL A 13 16.50 -7.02 20.59
CA VAL A 13 15.68 -7.94 19.80
C VAL A 13 15.16 -9.07 20.66
N SER A 14 13.94 -9.56 20.36
CA SER A 14 13.37 -10.67 21.11
C SER A 14 14.11 -11.98 20.82
N THR A 15 13.90 -12.98 21.69
CA THR A 15 14.50 -14.33 21.56
C THR A 15 14.09 -15.09 20.30
N GLY A 16 13.06 -14.62 19.58
CA GLY A 16 12.67 -15.17 18.27
C GLY A 16 13.56 -14.75 17.10
N PHE A 17 14.59 -13.93 17.35
CA PHE A 17 15.52 -13.48 16.31
C PHE A 17 16.93 -14.03 16.54
N ALA A 18 17.55 -14.50 15.47
CA ALA A 18 18.97 -14.77 15.42
C ALA A 18 19.72 -13.52 14.91
N VAL A 19 20.75 -13.09 15.64
CA VAL A 19 21.57 -11.93 15.27
C VAL A 19 22.86 -12.42 14.64
N LEU A 20 23.05 -12.13 13.35
CA LEU A 20 24.28 -12.45 12.61
C LEU A 20 25.20 -11.24 12.60
N ARG A 21 26.41 -11.40 13.17
CA ARG A 21 27.46 -10.37 13.16
C ARG A 21 28.57 -10.77 12.21
N PRO A 22 28.80 -10.03 11.11
CA PRO A 22 29.84 -10.37 10.14
C PRO A 22 31.23 -10.16 10.75
N ARG A 23 32.15 -11.11 10.48
CA ARG A 23 33.59 -10.91 10.71
C ARG A 23 34.15 -10.13 9.53
N ARG A 24 34.29 -8.82 9.66
CA ARG A 24 34.57 -7.89 8.55
C ARG A 24 35.86 -8.15 7.79
N ASP A 25 36.81 -8.89 8.36
CA ASP A 25 38.01 -9.32 7.69
C ASP A 25 37.78 -10.41 6.65
N TYR A 26 36.64 -11.10 6.70
CA TYR A 26 36.30 -12.23 5.83
C TYR A 26 35.04 -12.01 5.01
N ILE A 27 34.06 -11.25 5.55
CA ILE A 27 32.76 -11.11 4.91
C ILE A 27 32.23 -9.68 4.97
N GLU A 28 31.83 -9.16 3.82
CA GLU A 28 31.15 -7.88 3.68
C GLU A 28 29.72 -7.97 4.27
N PRO A 29 29.31 -7.07 5.17
CA PRO A 29 28.00 -7.13 5.83
C PRO A 29 26.79 -7.24 4.89
N ARG A 30 26.77 -6.43 3.82
CA ARG A 30 25.67 -6.50 2.83
C ARG A 30 25.72 -7.78 2.00
N TYR A 31 26.91 -8.35 1.78
CA TYR A 31 27.02 -9.64 1.11
C TYR A 31 26.48 -10.77 1.99
N LEU A 32 26.80 -10.79 3.29
CA LEU A 32 26.20 -11.74 4.24
C LEU A 32 24.67 -11.63 4.22
N TYR A 33 24.15 -10.41 4.26
CA TYR A 33 22.72 -10.16 4.18
C TYR A 33 22.11 -10.73 2.90
N ALA A 34 22.75 -10.53 1.75
CA ALA A 34 22.33 -11.10 0.49
C ALA A 34 22.34 -12.65 0.52
N CYS A 35 23.39 -13.28 1.06
CA CYS A 35 23.45 -14.74 1.21
C CYS A 35 22.30 -15.30 2.04
N VAL A 36 21.91 -14.60 3.10
CA VAL A 36 20.81 -15.03 3.99
C VAL A 36 19.44 -14.89 3.31
N PHE A 37 19.32 -14.01 2.32
CA PHE A 37 18.13 -13.89 1.48
C PHE A 37 18.06 -14.89 0.33
N ASP A 38 19.18 -15.55 0.01
CA ASP A 38 19.17 -16.54 -1.05
C ASP A 38 18.21 -17.68 -0.76
N ARG A 39 17.54 -18.14 -1.82
CA ARG A 39 16.55 -19.21 -1.72
C ARG A 39 17.17 -20.51 -1.17
N GLY A 40 18.38 -20.84 -1.58
CA GLY A 40 19.10 -22.02 -1.10
C GLY A 40 19.33 -21.98 0.41
N PHE A 41 19.67 -20.81 0.96
CA PHE A 41 19.81 -20.62 2.41
C PHE A 41 18.47 -20.80 3.13
N THR A 42 17.40 -20.21 2.61
CA THR A 42 16.06 -20.34 3.19
C THR A 42 15.58 -21.80 3.14
N GLU A 43 15.72 -22.48 2.03
CA GLU A 43 15.35 -23.91 1.90
C GLU A 43 16.19 -24.80 2.83
N PHE A 44 17.47 -24.48 3.05
CA PHE A 44 18.32 -25.18 4.01
C PHE A 44 17.76 -25.06 5.44
N LEU A 45 17.29 -23.87 5.84
CA LEU A 45 16.72 -23.63 7.15
C LEU A 45 15.33 -24.30 7.32
N VAL A 46 14.45 -24.18 6.33
CA VAL A 46 13.11 -24.79 6.35
C VAL A 46 13.20 -26.31 6.56
N LYS A 47 14.16 -26.98 5.94
CA LYS A 47 14.41 -28.42 6.15
C LYS A 47 14.85 -28.79 7.57
N ARG A 48 15.25 -27.81 8.40
CA ARG A 48 15.72 -27.97 9.77
C ARG A 48 14.77 -27.42 10.81
N GLU A 49 13.62 -26.90 10.39
CA GLU A 49 12.56 -26.46 11.31
C GLU A 49 12.16 -27.61 12.24
N LYS A 50 12.05 -27.30 13.53
CA LYS A 50 11.61 -28.20 14.61
C LYS A 50 10.38 -27.62 15.30
N GLY A 51 9.46 -28.48 15.67
CA GLY A 51 8.23 -28.11 16.38
C GLY A 51 6.99 -28.13 15.51
N ALA A 52 5.96 -28.84 15.94
CA ALA A 52 4.72 -29.02 15.17
C ALA A 52 3.79 -27.80 15.24
N ALA A 53 3.78 -27.08 16.37
CA ALA A 53 2.88 -25.94 16.59
C ALA A 53 3.56 -24.57 16.32
N TYR A 54 4.85 -24.49 16.61
CA TYR A 54 5.67 -23.27 16.40
C TYR A 54 6.99 -23.71 15.77
N PRO A 55 7.07 -23.82 14.44
CA PRO A 55 8.31 -24.18 13.76
C PRO A 55 9.40 -23.16 14.07
N ALA A 56 10.56 -23.64 14.52
CA ALA A 56 11.70 -22.81 14.87
C ALA A 56 13.01 -23.44 14.37
N VAL A 57 13.97 -22.59 14.04
CA VAL A 57 15.33 -22.97 13.67
C VAL A 57 16.27 -22.60 14.81
N LEU A 58 17.14 -23.53 15.19
CA LEU A 58 18.12 -23.29 16.25
C LEU A 58 19.31 -22.44 15.74
N PRO A 59 19.99 -21.66 16.62
CA PRO A 59 21.18 -20.92 16.25
C PRO A 59 22.27 -21.79 15.63
N GLU A 60 22.42 -23.03 16.09
CA GLU A 60 23.37 -24.03 15.57
C GLU A 60 23.04 -24.41 14.12
N ASP A 61 21.76 -24.58 13.78
CA ASP A 61 21.32 -24.87 12.42
C ASP A 61 21.65 -23.71 11.46
N ILE A 62 21.60 -22.47 11.94
CA ILE A 62 21.99 -21.27 11.17
C ILE A 62 23.53 -21.23 11.02
N ALA A 63 24.28 -21.56 12.06
CA ALA A 63 25.74 -21.58 12.04
C ALA A 63 26.31 -22.65 11.12
N ASP A 64 25.60 -23.76 10.92
CA ASP A 64 25.96 -24.87 10.05
C ASP A 64 25.66 -24.61 8.56
N ALA A 65 25.00 -23.48 8.25
CA ALA A 65 24.69 -23.13 6.88
C ALA A 65 25.97 -22.80 6.09
N ILE A 66 26.13 -23.43 4.93
CA ILE A 66 27.26 -23.18 4.04
C ILE A 66 26.90 -22.05 3.08
N ILE A 67 27.76 -21.03 3.03
CA ILE A 67 27.67 -19.93 2.06
C ILE A 67 28.91 -19.90 1.16
N ILE A 68 28.73 -19.47 -0.09
CA ILE A 68 29.84 -19.23 -1.02
C ILE A 68 30.52 -17.93 -0.57
N LEU A 69 31.86 -17.97 -0.49
CA LEU A 69 32.66 -16.85 0.01
C LEU A 69 33.74 -16.46 -1.02
N PRO A 70 33.39 -15.63 -2.03
CA PRO A 70 34.38 -15.11 -2.97
C PRO A 70 35.34 -14.13 -2.28
N PRO A 71 36.43 -13.67 -2.96
CA PRO A 71 37.30 -12.64 -2.41
C PRO A 71 36.55 -11.37 -2.01
N LEU A 72 36.97 -10.68 -0.94
CA LEU A 72 36.32 -9.47 -0.43
C LEU A 72 35.99 -8.39 -1.49
N PRO A 73 36.88 -8.11 -2.49
CA PRO A 73 36.54 -7.16 -3.56
C PRO A 73 35.29 -7.58 -4.36
N GLU A 74 35.12 -8.86 -4.62
CA GLU A 74 33.98 -9.41 -5.35
C GLU A 74 32.72 -9.38 -4.48
N GLN A 75 32.85 -9.75 -3.19
CA GLN A 75 31.73 -9.59 -2.23
C GLN A 75 31.21 -8.13 -2.16
N ARG A 76 32.12 -7.15 -2.11
CA ARG A 76 31.79 -5.73 -2.12
C ARG A 76 31.08 -5.30 -3.39
N ALA A 77 31.52 -5.81 -4.53
CA ALA A 77 30.90 -5.49 -5.80
C ALA A 77 29.49 -6.10 -5.92
N ILE A 78 29.30 -7.36 -5.51
CA ILE A 78 27.98 -7.99 -5.45
C ILE A 78 27.06 -7.22 -4.47
N ALA A 79 27.58 -6.92 -3.27
CA ALA A 79 26.87 -6.16 -2.25
C ALA A 79 26.47 -4.75 -2.71
N HIS A 80 27.33 -4.11 -3.53
CA HIS A 80 27.03 -2.81 -4.13
C HIS A 80 25.87 -2.91 -5.11
N ILE A 81 25.91 -3.86 -6.05
CA ILE A 81 24.85 -4.07 -7.05
C ILE A 81 23.49 -4.30 -6.37
N LEU A 82 23.40 -5.31 -5.50
CA LEU A 82 22.15 -5.67 -4.83
C LEU A 82 21.69 -4.57 -3.87
N GLY A 83 22.65 -3.97 -3.16
CA GLY A 83 22.37 -2.88 -2.23
C GLY A 83 21.88 -1.61 -2.90
N THR A 84 22.30 -1.29 -4.12
CA THR A 84 21.78 -0.15 -4.88
C THR A 84 20.31 -0.34 -5.23
N LEU A 85 19.89 -1.56 -5.61
CA LEU A 85 18.49 -1.88 -5.86
C LEU A 85 17.64 -1.74 -4.58
N ASP A 86 18.13 -2.29 -3.46
CA ASP A 86 17.43 -2.16 -2.17
C ASP A 86 17.35 -0.71 -1.67
N ASP A 87 18.45 0.06 -1.82
CA ASP A 87 18.47 1.46 -1.42
C ASP A 87 17.49 2.29 -2.28
N LYS A 88 17.33 1.99 -3.56
CA LYS A 88 16.35 2.65 -4.44
C LYS A 88 14.90 2.29 -4.06
N ILE A 89 14.63 1.01 -3.74
CA ILE A 89 13.32 0.57 -3.23
C ILE A 89 12.98 1.32 -1.93
N GLU A 90 13.94 1.44 -1.02
CA GLU A 90 13.74 2.16 0.24
C GLU A 90 13.50 3.67 0.03
N VAL A 91 14.21 4.30 -0.90
CA VAL A 91 13.95 5.71 -1.27
C VAL A 91 12.54 5.88 -1.83
N ASN A 92 12.11 5.00 -2.73
CA ASN A 92 10.76 5.02 -3.28
C ASN A 92 9.70 4.88 -2.17
N ARG A 93 9.91 3.98 -1.20
CA ARG A 93 9.03 3.78 -0.06
C ARG A 93 8.89 5.05 0.78
N ARG A 94 10.02 5.68 1.18
CA ARG A 94 10.02 6.91 1.98
C ARG A 94 9.38 8.09 1.24
N MET A 95 9.65 8.22 -0.05
CA MET A 95 9.01 9.23 -0.88
C MET A 95 7.50 9.01 -0.95
N SER A 96 7.06 7.77 -1.13
CA SER A 96 5.63 7.41 -1.17
C SER A 96 4.94 7.71 0.15
N GLU A 97 5.56 7.41 1.29
CA GLU A 97 5.04 7.76 2.62
C GLU A 97 4.86 9.28 2.79
N THR A 98 5.84 10.05 2.33
CA THR A 98 5.74 11.53 2.38
C THR A 98 4.61 12.05 1.50
N LEU A 99 4.49 11.56 0.26
CA LEU A 99 3.41 11.95 -0.66
C LEU A 99 2.03 11.56 -0.12
N GLU A 100 1.93 10.40 0.51
CA GLU A 100 0.71 9.91 1.17
C GLU A 100 0.31 10.81 2.34
N GLN A 101 1.28 11.20 3.18
CA GLN A 101 1.06 12.15 4.29
C GLN A 101 0.62 13.52 3.78
N MET A 102 1.23 14.03 2.70
CA MET A 102 0.81 15.29 2.07
C MET A 102 -0.64 15.24 1.58
N ALA A 103 -1.04 14.16 0.91
CA ALA A 103 -2.40 14.00 0.42
C ALA A 103 -3.43 13.87 1.56
N ARG A 104 -3.07 13.19 2.65
CA ARG A 104 -3.90 13.11 3.87
C ARG A 104 -4.04 14.47 4.55
N ALA A 105 -2.94 15.20 4.69
CA ALA A 105 -2.97 16.54 5.27
C ALA A 105 -3.84 17.50 4.45
N LEU A 106 -3.72 17.46 3.11
CA LEU A 106 -4.56 18.25 2.22
C LEU A 106 -6.05 17.92 2.40
N PHE A 107 -6.40 16.62 2.43
CA PHE A 107 -7.78 16.19 2.66
C PHE A 107 -8.31 16.67 4.02
N LYS A 108 -7.51 16.47 5.07
CA LYS A 108 -7.90 16.87 6.43
C LYS A 108 -8.14 18.37 6.52
N ALA A 109 -7.22 19.18 5.99
CA ALA A 109 -7.34 20.63 6.00
C ALA A 109 -8.59 21.13 5.26
N TRP A 110 -8.94 20.51 4.12
CA TRP A 110 -10.05 21.00 3.30
C TRP A 110 -11.42 20.46 3.74
N PHE A 111 -11.51 19.18 4.13
CA PHE A 111 -12.77 18.46 4.27
C PHE A 111 -13.09 17.99 5.69
N VAL A 112 -12.15 18.12 6.61
CA VAL A 112 -12.34 17.81 8.03
C VAL A 112 -12.28 19.07 8.89
N ASP A 113 -11.19 19.82 8.76
CA ASP A 113 -10.96 21.02 9.57
C ASP A 113 -11.55 22.27 8.93
N PHE A 114 -11.88 22.25 7.62
CA PHE A 114 -12.38 23.39 6.82
C PHE A 114 -11.50 24.63 6.93
N GLU A 115 -10.18 24.44 6.99
CA GLU A 115 -9.21 25.51 7.24
C GLU A 115 -9.33 26.68 6.26
N PRO A 116 -9.50 26.49 4.92
CA PRO A 116 -9.64 27.60 4.00
C PRO A 116 -10.87 28.48 4.30
N VAL A 117 -12.00 27.86 4.70
CA VAL A 117 -13.23 28.54 5.05
C VAL A 117 -13.07 29.27 6.37
N ARG A 118 -12.55 28.59 7.41
CA ARG A 118 -12.31 29.20 8.72
C ARG A 118 -11.34 30.37 8.66
N ALA A 119 -10.38 30.31 7.74
CA ALA A 119 -9.45 31.42 7.50
C ALA A 119 -10.18 32.66 6.93
N LYS A 120 -11.14 32.46 6.01
CA LYS A 120 -11.99 33.55 5.47
C LYS A 120 -12.92 34.13 6.55
N CYS A 121 -13.57 33.28 7.37
CA CYS A 121 -14.45 33.72 8.46
C CYS A 121 -13.75 34.65 9.48
N ARG A 122 -12.47 34.49 9.72
CA ARG A 122 -11.70 35.31 10.69
C ARG A 122 -11.31 36.69 10.19
N GLY A 123 -11.84 37.15 9.05
CA GLY A 123 -11.66 38.52 8.55
C GLY A 123 -10.29 38.81 7.95
N GLY A 124 -9.62 37.80 7.45
CA GLY A 124 -8.27 37.90 6.91
C GLY A 124 -8.16 38.46 5.48
N LEU A 125 -8.80 39.57 5.12
CA LEU A 125 -8.56 40.24 3.84
C LEU A 125 -7.15 40.88 3.73
N GLN A 126 -6.42 41.00 4.84
CA GLN A 126 -5.09 41.63 4.85
C GLN A 126 -3.91 40.76 5.24
N THR A 127 -4.13 39.61 5.79
CA THR A 127 -3.07 38.61 6.03
C THR A 127 -3.49 37.29 5.38
N ARG A 128 -2.78 36.86 4.36
CA ARG A 128 -2.98 35.50 3.80
C ARG A 128 -2.69 34.47 4.88
N PRO A 129 -3.67 34.00 5.67
CA PRO A 129 -3.39 33.09 6.79
C PRO A 129 -3.19 31.65 6.32
N TYR A 130 -3.55 31.34 5.08
CA TYR A 130 -3.33 30.05 4.46
C TYR A 130 -2.16 30.14 3.48
N THR A 131 -0.95 30.16 4.04
CA THR A 131 0.30 30.22 3.28
C THR A 131 0.53 28.91 2.55
N GLY A 132 0.06 28.76 1.33
CA GLY A 132 0.30 27.60 0.49
C GLY A 132 -0.76 27.31 -0.56
N LEU A 133 -1.96 27.88 -0.43
CA LEU A 133 -2.99 27.74 -1.45
C LEU A 133 -2.95 28.91 -2.43
N PRO A 134 -2.80 28.67 -3.76
CA PRO A 134 -2.92 29.71 -4.76
C PRO A 134 -4.26 30.46 -4.65
N ALA A 135 -4.26 31.79 -4.90
CA ALA A 135 -5.44 32.64 -4.74
C ALA A 135 -6.67 32.09 -5.47
N HIS A 136 -6.50 31.63 -6.73
CA HIS A 136 -7.60 31.09 -7.54
C HIS A 136 -8.22 29.80 -6.97
N LEU A 137 -7.48 29.03 -6.16
CA LEU A 137 -8.02 27.87 -5.45
C LEU A 137 -8.70 28.29 -4.15
N TYR A 138 -8.12 29.28 -3.46
CA TYR A 138 -8.70 29.82 -2.23
C TYR A 138 -10.08 30.43 -2.49
N ASP A 139 -10.28 31.09 -3.64
CA ASP A 139 -11.55 31.71 -4.04
C ASP A 139 -12.69 30.69 -4.25
N LEU A 140 -12.38 29.40 -4.46
CA LEU A 140 -13.39 28.34 -4.60
C LEU A 140 -14.13 28.02 -3.28
N PHE A 141 -13.52 28.37 -2.14
CA PHE A 141 -14.11 28.08 -0.83
C PHE A 141 -15.06 29.20 -0.41
N PRO A 142 -16.19 28.88 0.24
CA PRO A 142 -17.07 29.89 0.81
C PRO A 142 -16.39 30.67 1.95
N ASP A 143 -17.00 31.76 2.35
CA ASP A 143 -16.48 32.65 3.41
C ASP A 143 -17.15 32.45 4.77
N ARG A 144 -18.11 31.52 4.88
CA ARG A 144 -18.83 31.21 6.12
C ARG A 144 -19.16 29.73 6.26
N LEU A 145 -19.40 29.34 7.50
CA LEU A 145 -19.94 28.05 7.89
C LEU A 145 -21.45 28.21 8.19
N VAL A 146 -22.19 27.12 7.99
CA VAL A 146 -23.62 27.00 8.28
C VAL A 146 -23.90 25.73 9.08
N ASP A 147 -24.93 25.75 9.91
CA ASP A 147 -25.32 24.59 10.70
C ASP A 147 -25.86 23.46 9.83
N SER A 148 -25.49 22.25 10.19
CA SER A 148 -25.99 21.02 9.57
C SER A 148 -26.18 19.91 10.60
N VAL A 149 -26.72 18.77 10.16
CA VAL A 149 -26.85 17.56 11.02
C VAL A 149 -25.52 16.92 11.41
N LEU A 150 -24.41 17.32 10.76
CA LEU A 150 -23.04 16.89 11.10
C LEU A 150 -22.23 17.98 11.80
N GLY A 151 -22.88 19.04 12.28
CA GLY A 151 -22.26 20.24 12.81
C GLY A 151 -22.08 21.33 11.75
N GLU A 152 -21.23 22.30 12.02
CA GLU A 152 -20.94 23.39 11.07
C GLU A 152 -20.21 22.87 9.83
N ILE A 153 -20.75 23.18 8.65
CA ILE A 153 -20.17 22.87 7.34
C ILE A 153 -20.01 24.11 6.49
N PRO A 154 -19.13 24.13 5.47
CA PRO A 154 -19.03 25.25 4.53
C PRO A 154 -20.35 25.53 3.82
N GLU A 155 -20.69 26.82 3.67
CA GLU A 155 -21.89 27.22 2.93
C GLU A 155 -21.88 26.67 1.50
N GLY A 156 -23.02 26.19 1.03
CA GLY A 156 -23.16 25.59 -0.30
C GLY A 156 -22.63 24.15 -0.43
N TRP A 157 -22.06 23.61 0.67
CA TRP A 157 -21.78 22.18 0.71
C TRP A 157 -22.98 21.41 1.27
N GLU A 158 -23.10 20.14 0.94
CA GLU A 158 -24.27 19.33 1.27
C GLU A 158 -23.89 18.11 2.12
N VAL A 159 -24.78 17.74 3.03
CA VAL A 159 -24.66 16.47 3.75
C VAL A 159 -25.37 15.39 2.95
N LYS A 160 -24.59 14.44 2.41
CA LYS A 160 -25.09 13.33 1.58
C LYS A 160 -24.70 11.98 2.17
N PRO A 161 -25.52 10.93 1.96
CA PRO A 161 -25.06 9.57 2.21
C PRO A 161 -23.97 9.19 1.21
N ILE A 162 -23.01 8.35 1.62
CA ILE A 162 -21.89 7.94 0.73
C ILE A 162 -22.39 7.27 -0.55
N SER A 163 -23.57 6.67 -0.53
CA SER A 163 -24.21 6.07 -1.71
C SER A 163 -24.56 7.07 -2.81
N GLU A 164 -24.59 8.36 -2.54
CA GLU A 164 -24.74 9.39 -3.58
C GLU A 164 -23.40 9.76 -4.25
N LEU A 165 -22.27 9.52 -3.55
CA LEU A 165 -20.94 9.82 -4.05
C LEU A 165 -20.29 8.61 -4.76
N ALA A 166 -20.71 7.39 -4.39
CA ALA A 166 -20.16 6.16 -4.97
C ALA A 166 -21.20 5.05 -5.11
N ASP A 167 -21.09 4.26 -6.17
CA ASP A 167 -21.77 2.98 -6.25
C ASP A 167 -21.05 1.98 -5.36
N VAL A 168 -21.75 1.53 -4.32
CA VAL A 168 -21.20 0.61 -3.32
C VAL A 168 -21.64 -0.82 -3.65
N VAL A 169 -20.68 -1.67 -3.98
CA VAL A 169 -20.89 -3.08 -4.30
C VAL A 169 -20.02 -3.98 -3.45
N GLY A 170 -20.30 -5.26 -3.42
CA GLY A 170 -19.43 -6.26 -2.82
C GLY A 170 -19.19 -7.38 -3.82
N GLY A 171 -18.55 -8.45 -3.38
CA GLY A 171 -18.27 -9.59 -4.21
C GLY A 171 -18.66 -10.91 -3.58
N SER A 172 -18.12 -11.97 -4.14
CA SER A 172 -18.29 -13.34 -3.66
C SER A 172 -17.05 -14.19 -3.95
N THR A 173 -17.02 -15.38 -3.38
CA THR A 173 -15.97 -16.37 -3.61
C THR A 173 -16.54 -17.47 -4.49
N PRO A 174 -16.04 -17.66 -5.72
CA PRO A 174 -16.36 -18.85 -6.51
C PRO A 174 -15.97 -20.12 -5.73
N LYS A 175 -16.67 -21.23 -5.96
CA LYS A 175 -16.37 -22.50 -5.28
C LYS A 175 -14.92 -22.90 -5.51
N THR A 176 -14.17 -23.00 -4.42
CA THR A 176 -12.70 -23.25 -4.47
C THR A 176 -12.34 -24.63 -4.95
N GLU A 177 -13.27 -25.58 -4.80
CA GLU A 177 -13.11 -26.98 -5.23
C GLU A 177 -13.24 -27.16 -6.75
N ARG A 178 -13.72 -26.15 -7.47
CA ARG A 178 -13.86 -26.18 -8.92
C ARG A 178 -12.65 -25.55 -9.60
N ALA A 179 -11.75 -26.41 -10.08
CA ALA A 179 -10.53 -25.99 -10.79
C ALA A 179 -10.84 -25.05 -11.99
N GLU A 180 -11.97 -25.30 -12.68
CA GLU A 180 -12.43 -24.50 -13.82
C GLU A 180 -12.62 -22.99 -13.52
N TYR A 181 -12.82 -22.62 -12.23
CA TYR A 181 -12.96 -21.23 -11.82
C TYR A 181 -11.62 -20.54 -11.54
N TRP A 182 -10.54 -21.32 -11.37
CA TRP A 182 -9.27 -20.84 -10.85
C TRP A 182 -8.08 -21.14 -11.74
N GLU A 183 -7.98 -22.34 -12.30
CA GLU A 183 -6.83 -22.75 -13.10
C GLU A 183 -6.78 -22.00 -14.43
N GLY A 184 -5.62 -21.40 -14.72
CA GLY A 184 -5.47 -20.54 -15.91
C GLY A 184 -6.21 -19.20 -15.83
N GLY A 185 -6.65 -18.79 -14.63
CA GLY A 185 -7.34 -17.52 -14.43
C GLY A 185 -6.50 -16.32 -14.82
N THR A 186 -7.15 -15.32 -15.42
CA THR A 186 -6.53 -14.07 -15.89
C THR A 186 -7.08 -12.84 -15.18
N HIS A 187 -8.28 -12.92 -14.59
CA HIS A 187 -8.90 -11.81 -13.86
C HIS A 187 -8.43 -11.76 -12.42
N HIS A 188 -7.96 -10.61 -11.99
CA HIS A 188 -7.53 -10.39 -10.61
C HIS A 188 -8.70 -10.59 -9.63
N TRP A 189 -8.51 -11.45 -8.63
CA TRP A 189 -9.50 -11.70 -7.58
C TRP A 189 -8.92 -11.32 -6.21
N VAL A 190 -9.49 -10.29 -5.63
CA VAL A 190 -8.95 -9.61 -4.43
C VAL A 190 -9.54 -10.20 -3.16
N THR A 191 -8.67 -10.40 -2.18
CA THR A 191 -9.02 -10.77 -0.80
C THR A 191 -8.48 -9.74 0.19
N PRO A 192 -8.98 -9.65 1.43
CA PRO A 192 -8.39 -8.79 2.45
C PRO A 192 -6.91 -9.08 2.71
N LYS A 193 -6.43 -10.32 2.47
CA LYS A 193 -5.01 -10.69 2.58
C LYS A 193 -4.15 -9.90 1.59
N ASP A 194 -4.63 -9.71 0.36
CA ASP A 194 -3.90 -8.92 -0.65
C ASP A 194 -3.70 -7.48 -0.17
N LEU A 195 -4.74 -6.87 0.43
CA LEU A 195 -4.64 -5.49 0.93
C LEU A 195 -3.80 -5.37 2.19
N SER A 196 -3.80 -6.40 3.06
CA SER A 196 -3.00 -6.40 4.29
C SER A 196 -1.50 -6.41 4.03
N ALA A 197 -1.08 -6.87 2.86
CA ALA A 197 0.31 -6.92 2.44
C ALA A 197 0.80 -5.62 1.77
N LEU A 198 -0.09 -4.66 1.51
CA LEU A 198 0.26 -3.40 0.84
C LEU A 198 0.91 -2.42 1.81
N SER A 199 2.02 -1.83 1.40
CA SER A 199 2.67 -0.70 2.09
C SER A 199 1.96 0.63 1.80
N MET A 200 1.47 0.78 0.57
CA MET A 200 0.72 1.95 0.08
C MET A 200 -0.66 1.52 -0.41
N PRO A 201 -1.66 2.43 -0.40
CA PRO A 201 -3.02 2.08 -0.80
C PRO A 201 -3.18 1.94 -2.33
N VAL A 202 -2.33 1.14 -2.95
CA VAL A 202 -2.23 0.93 -4.40
C VAL A 202 -2.22 -0.56 -4.70
N LEU A 203 -3.27 -1.09 -5.32
CA LEU A 203 -3.36 -2.49 -5.71
C LEU A 203 -2.99 -2.66 -7.18
N LEU A 204 -1.83 -3.25 -7.44
CA LEU A 204 -1.29 -3.49 -8.79
C LEU A 204 -1.48 -4.94 -9.27
N ASP A 205 -1.66 -5.89 -8.36
CA ASP A 205 -1.79 -7.32 -8.65
C ASP A 205 -2.42 -8.05 -7.47
N THR A 206 -2.84 -9.30 -7.64
CA THR A 206 -3.43 -10.16 -6.62
C THR A 206 -2.75 -11.52 -6.58
N GLU A 207 -2.72 -12.14 -5.40
CA GLU A 207 -2.17 -13.50 -5.23
C GLU A 207 -2.92 -14.54 -6.08
N ARG A 208 -4.25 -14.38 -6.21
CA ARG A 208 -5.09 -15.30 -6.97
C ARG A 208 -5.77 -14.60 -8.14
N LYS A 209 -5.97 -15.38 -9.20
CA LYS A 209 -6.76 -14.96 -10.37
C LYS A 209 -7.85 -15.99 -10.64
N ILE A 210 -8.93 -15.55 -11.30
CA ILE A 210 -10.07 -16.36 -11.70
C ILE A 210 -10.24 -16.36 -13.21
N THR A 211 -10.87 -17.42 -13.72
CA THR A 211 -11.25 -17.56 -15.12
C THR A 211 -12.53 -16.76 -15.44
N ASP A 212 -12.91 -16.69 -16.71
CA ASP A 212 -14.23 -16.15 -17.11
C ASP A 212 -15.38 -16.91 -16.45
N ALA A 213 -15.26 -18.25 -16.30
CA ALA A 213 -16.25 -19.07 -15.61
C ALA A 213 -16.33 -18.73 -14.11
N GLY A 214 -15.19 -18.45 -13.48
CA GLY A 214 -15.13 -17.97 -12.09
C GLY A 214 -15.71 -16.57 -11.95
N LEU A 215 -15.41 -15.66 -12.88
CA LEU A 215 -15.95 -14.30 -12.89
C LEU A 215 -17.48 -14.29 -13.01
N ALA A 216 -18.05 -15.17 -13.83
CA ALA A 216 -19.50 -15.31 -13.98
C ALA A 216 -20.24 -15.72 -12.68
N GLN A 217 -19.51 -16.22 -11.67
CA GLN A 217 -20.06 -16.55 -10.34
C GLN A 217 -20.13 -15.31 -9.43
N ILE A 218 -19.56 -14.19 -9.83
CA ILE A 218 -19.48 -12.96 -9.01
C ILE A 218 -20.49 -11.95 -9.53
N SER A 219 -21.53 -11.67 -8.75
CA SER A 219 -22.64 -10.79 -9.16
C SER A 219 -22.23 -9.36 -9.48
N SER A 220 -21.14 -8.86 -8.86
CA SER A 220 -20.60 -7.53 -9.15
C SER A 220 -19.78 -7.49 -10.45
N GLY A 221 -19.44 -8.65 -11.01
CA GLY A 221 -18.58 -8.75 -12.17
C GLY A 221 -17.16 -8.21 -11.92
N LEU A 222 -16.52 -7.81 -13.01
CA LEU A 222 -15.21 -7.18 -13.00
C LEU A 222 -15.37 -5.67 -12.76
N LEU A 223 -14.80 -5.19 -11.65
CA LEU A 223 -14.82 -3.77 -11.28
C LEU A 223 -13.71 -3.04 -12.04
N PRO A 224 -13.96 -1.80 -12.51
CA PRO A 224 -12.97 -1.05 -13.29
C PRO A 224 -11.77 -0.61 -12.45
N GLN A 225 -10.66 -0.32 -13.10
CA GLN A 225 -9.55 0.43 -12.54
C GLN A 225 -10.07 1.75 -11.93
N GLY A 226 -9.48 2.17 -10.81
CA GLY A 226 -9.90 3.35 -10.06
C GLY A 226 -10.95 3.05 -8.97
N THR A 227 -11.48 1.81 -8.89
CA THR A 227 -12.37 1.40 -7.79
C THR A 227 -11.62 1.45 -6.46
N VAL A 228 -12.23 2.07 -5.45
CA VAL A 228 -11.70 2.10 -4.08
C VAL A 228 -12.20 0.88 -3.32
N LEU A 229 -11.30 0.12 -2.77
CA LEU A 229 -11.55 -1.12 -2.03
C LEU A 229 -11.37 -0.90 -0.54
N LEU A 230 -12.36 -1.30 0.26
CA LEU A 230 -12.33 -1.29 1.71
C LEU A 230 -12.65 -2.68 2.23
N SER A 231 -11.78 -3.27 3.08
CA SER A 231 -12.14 -4.51 3.77
C SER A 231 -13.29 -4.25 4.75
N SER A 232 -14.36 -5.05 4.66
CA SER A 232 -15.55 -4.92 5.49
C SER A 232 -15.46 -5.72 6.79
N ARG A 233 -14.44 -6.57 6.95
CA ARG A 233 -14.21 -7.45 8.11
C ARG A 233 -12.77 -7.94 8.16
N ALA A 234 -12.35 -8.46 9.30
CA ALA A 234 -11.15 -9.26 9.59
C ALA A 234 -9.78 -8.65 9.19
N PRO A 235 -9.43 -7.44 9.56
CA PRO A 235 -10.21 -6.35 10.18
C PRO A 235 -10.91 -5.46 9.15
N ILE A 236 -11.80 -4.59 9.61
CA ILE A 236 -12.32 -3.47 8.82
C ILE A 236 -11.20 -2.47 8.62
N GLY A 237 -11.05 -1.92 7.38
CA GLY A 237 -10.22 -0.73 7.17
C GLY A 237 -8.99 -0.90 6.30
N TYR A 238 -8.66 -2.09 5.77
CA TYR A 238 -7.68 -2.17 4.70
C TYR A 238 -8.23 -1.47 3.46
N LEU A 239 -7.46 -0.52 2.94
CA LEU A 239 -7.87 0.36 1.85
C LEU A 239 -6.87 0.35 0.70
N ALA A 240 -7.36 0.32 -0.52
CA ALA A 240 -6.56 0.55 -1.72
C ALA A 240 -7.41 1.06 -2.89
N ILE A 241 -6.78 1.73 -3.84
CA ILE A 241 -7.33 1.93 -5.17
C ILE A 241 -6.82 0.81 -6.08
N ALA A 242 -7.71 0.17 -6.79
CA ALA A 242 -7.36 -0.84 -7.78
C ALA A 242 -6.78 -0.18 -9.04
N GLU A 243 -5.52 -0.43 -9.35
CA GLU A 243 -4.83 0.05 -10.55
C GLU A 243 -4.95 -0.91 -11.74
N VAL A 244 -5.70 -1.98 -11.54
CA VAL A 244 -6.10 -2.97 -12.54
C VAL A 244 -7.57 -3.31 -12.36
N PRO A 245 -8.28 -3.81 -13.39
CA PRO A 245 -9.64 -4.33 -13.21
C PRO A 245 -9.64 -5.52 -12.25
N VAL A 246 -10.59 -5.56 -11.29
CA VAL A 246 -10.61 -6.55 -10.22
C VAL A 246 -11.99 -7.13 -9.97
N ALA A 247 -12.06 -8.40 -9.62
CA ALA A 247 -13.19 -8.99 -8.92
C ALA A 247 -12.85 -9.10 -7.42
N VAL A 248 -13.82 -8.97 -6.53
CA VAL A 248 -13.60 -8.96 -5.08
C VAL A 248 -14.37 -10.07 -4.39
N ASN A 249 -13.84 -10.56 -3.26
CA ASN A 249 -14.58 -11.49 -2.44
C ASN A 249 -15.66 -10.79 -1.59
N GLN A 250 -16.41 -11.55 -0.78
CA GLN A 250 -17.49 -11.03 0.07
C GLN A 250 -16.99 -10.12 1.21
N GLY A 251 -15.70 -10.13 1.54
CA GLY A 251 -15.11 -9.31 2.61
C GLY A 251 -14.81 -7.87 2.20
N PHE A 252 -15.39 -7.38 1.09
CA PHE A 252 -15.16 -6.04 0.59
C PHE A 252 -16.43 -5.19 0.46
N ILE A 253 -16.20 -3.91 0.70
CA ILE A 253 -16.98 -2.80 0.20
C ILE A 253 -16.14 -2.16 -0.91
N ALA A 254 -16.61 -2.27 -2.15
CA ALA A 254 -15.99 -1.65 -3.31
C ALA A 254 -16.79 -0.41 -3.71
N MET A 255 -16.14 0.73 -3.75
CA MET A 255 -16.71 2.03 -4.06
C MET A 255 -16.28 2.42 -5.48
N LYS A 256 -17.22 2.44 -6.42
CA LYS A 256 -17.02 3.02 -7.75
C LYS A 256 -17.42 4.50 -7.66
N PRO A 257 -16.51 5.45 -7.91
CA PRO A 257 -16.88 6.87 -7.87
C PRO A 257 -18.03 7.17 -8.84
N ARG A 258 -19.01 7.94 -8.40
CA ARG A 258 -20.04 8.49 -9.28
C ARG A 258 -19.54 9.75 -9.96
N HIS A 259 -20.27 10.18 -11.01
CA HIS A 259 -19.90 11.39 -11.74
C HIS A 259 -19.69 12.59 -10.80
N GLY A 260 -18.58 13.29 -10.97
CA GLY A 260 -18.20 14.43 -10.12
C GLY A 260 -17.45 14.06 -8.84
N THR A 261 -17.36 12.77 -8.48
CA THR A 261 -16.63 12.34 -7.28
C THR A 261 -15.25 11.78 -7.64
N SER A 262 -14.20 12.23 -6.94
CA SER A 262 -12.86 11.68 -7.07
C SER A 262 -12.69 10.37 -6.26
N ASN A 263 -12.03 9.37 -6.85
CA ASN A 263 -11.63 8.17 -6.10
C ASN A 263 -10.61 8.49 -4.99
N LEU A 264 -9.78 9.51 -5.18
CA LEU A 264 -8.87 9.98 -4.15
C LEU A 264 -9.61 10.61 -2.98
N PHE A 265 -10.71 11.35 -3.24
CA PHE A 265 -11.60 11.83 -2.18
C PHE A 265 -12.18 10.66 -1.38
N LEU A 266 -12.73 9.64 -2.05
CA LEU A 266 -13.31 8.46 -1.39
C LEU A 266 -12.26 7.70 -0.56
N LEU A 267 -11.05 7.52 -1.09
CA LEU A 267 -9.94 6.90 -0.35
C LEU A 267 -9.62 7.67 0.93
N ARG A 268 -9.42 9.00 0.83
CA ARG A 268 -9.08 9.85 1.96
C ARG A 268 -10.22 9.97 2.96
N TRP A 269 -11.46 10.05 2.47
CA TRP A 269 -12.64 10.01 3.31
C TRP A 269 -12.68 8.74 4.16
N ALA A 270 -12.53 7.58 3.53
CA ALA A 270 -12.57 6.31 4.26
C ALA A 270 -11.41 6.16 5.26
N GLN A 271 -10.25 6.77 4.99
CA GLN A 271 -9.13 6.84 5.95
C GLN A 271 -9.45 7.77 7.12
N ALA A 272 -9.93 8.97 6.84
CA ALA A 272 -10.19 9.99 7.86
C ALA A 272 -11.37 9.61 8.77
N PHE A 273 -12.39 8.95 8.23
CA PHE A 273 -13.60 8.57 8.95
C PHE A 273 -13.65 7.07 9.30
N HIS A 274 -12.49 6.43 9.42
CA HIS A 274 -12.39 5.01 9.75
C HIS A 274 -13.14 4.65 11.04
N GLU A 275 -13.01 5.44 12.09
CA GLU A 275 -13.72 5.20 13.36
C GLU A 275 -15.23 5.25 13.18
N GLU A 276 -15.74 6.19 12.37
CA GLU A 276 -17.16 6.29 12.05
C GLU A 276 -17.66 5.07 11.28
N ILE A 277 -16.86 4.60 10.31
CA ILE A 277 -17.16 3.37 9.58
C ILE A 277 -17.24 2.17 10.53
N VAL A 278 -16.32 2.06 11.49
CA VAL A 278 -16.32 0.98 12.49
C VAL A 278 -17.50 1.07 13.44
N ARG A 279 -17.96 2.28 13.82
CA ARG A 279 -19.18 2.47 14.65
C ARG A 279 -20.43 1.94 13.96
N HIS A 280 -20.49 1.93 12.63
CA HIS A 280 -21.61 1.37 11.85
C HIS A 280 -21.50 -0.15 11.62
N ALA A 281 -20.45 -0.78 12.13
CA ALA A 281 -20.28 -2.23 12.06
C ALA A 281 -21.14 -2.96 13.10
N ASN A 282 -21.48 -4.20 12.80
CA ASN A 282 -22.22 -5.10 13.69
C ASN A 282 -21.34 -6.31 14.05
N GLY A 283 -21.66 -6.96 15.15
CA GLY A 283 -20.98 -8.15 15.65
C GLY A 283 -20.24 -7.89 16.97
N SER A 284 -20.31 -8.85 17.90
CA SER A 284 -19.66 -8.75 19.21
C SER A 284 -18.24 -9.34 19.20
N THR A 285 -18.00 -10.39 18.43
CA THR A 285 -16.71 -11.09 18.37
C THR A 285 -15.94 -10.75 17.09
N PHE A 286 -16.64 -10.66 15.98
CA PHE A 286 -16.07 -10.28 14.68
C PHE A 286 -16.88 -9.14 14.09
N LEU A 287 -16.30 -7.96 14.10
CA LEU A 287 -16.92 -6.78 13.51
C LEU A 287 -16.97 -6.91 11.99
N GLU A 288 -18.16 -6.68 11.44
CA GLU A 288 -18.38 -6.58 10.00
C GLU A 288 -19.35 -5.43 9.71
N ILE A 289 -18.99 -4.58 8.75
CA ILE A 289 -19.91 -3.55 8.26
C ILE A 289 -20.64 -4.04 7.01
N SER A 290 -21.98 -4.01 7.07
CA SER A 290 -22.81 -4.36 5.92
C SER A 290 -22.78 -3.25 4.86
N LYS A 291 -23.00 -3.62 3.58
CA LYS A 291 -23.12 -2.65 2.49
C LYS A 291 -24.28 -1.66 2.72
N SER A 292 -25.38 -2.10 3.33
CA SER A 292 -26.52 -1.23 3.64
C SER A 292 -26.14 -0.19 4.69
N SER A 293 -25.52 -0.59 5.80
CA SER A 293 -25.03 0.33 6.84
C SER A 293 -23.99 1.30 6.28
N PHE A 294 -23.05 0.81 5.46
CA PHE A 294 -22.05 1.66 4.84
C PHE A 294 -22.67 2.72 3.92
N ARG A 295 -23.63 2.34 3.07
CA ARG A 295 -24.31 3.24 2.15
C ARG A 295 -25.01 4.40 2.84
N SER A 296 -25.47 4.22 4.08
CA SER A 296 -26.20 5.23 4.85
C SER A 296 -25.28 6.20 5.62
N ILE A 297 -23.97 5.95 5.66
CA ILE A 297 -23.02 6.86 6.34
C ILE A 297 -23.06 8.20 5.64
N ARG A 298 -23.32 9.26 6.44
CA ARG A 298 -23.39 10.63 5.94
C ARG A 298 -22.01 11.26 5.89
N THR A 299 -21.78 12.05 4.86
CA THR A 299 -20.54 12.81 4.67
C THR A 299 -20.86 14.20 4.13
N VAL A 300 -19.95 15.12 4.34
CA VAL A 300 -20.00 16.44 3.74
C VAL A 300 -19.44 16.36 2.32
N ALA A 301 -20.28 16.64 1.33
CA ALA A 301 -19.93 16.70 -0.07
C ALA A 301 -19.62 18.15 -0.46
N PRO A 302 -18.41 18.47 -0.95
CA PRO A 302 -18.06 19.79 -1.42
C PRO A 302 -18.74 20.09 -2.76
N THR A 303 -18.64 21.34 -3.21
CA THR A 303 -19.01 21.69 -4.60
C THR A 303 -18.10 20.99 -5.61
N ASP A 304 -18.58 20.79 -6.84
CA ASP A 304 -17.81 20.19 -7.93
C ASP A 304 -16.49 20.95 -8.18
N ALA A 305 -16.49 22.27 -8.04
CA ALA A 305 -15.30 23.10 -8.23
C ALA A 305 -14.20 22.75 -7.21
N VAL A 306 -14.56 22.57 -5.93
CA VAL A 306 -13.62 22.20 -4.86
C VAL A 306 -13.20 20.74 -5.01
N MET A 307 -14.13 19.81 -5.35
CA MET A 307 -13.81 18.42 -5.61
C MET A 307 -12.80 18.28 -6.76
N ASN A 308 -13.01 18.97 -7.87
CA ASN A 308 -12.11 18.99 -9.02
C ASN A 308 -10.76 19.63 -8.69
N ALA A 309 -10.73 20.68 -7.86
CA ALA A 309 -9.50 21.29 -7.40
C ALA A 309 -8.68 20.33 -6.52
N PHE A 310 -9.33 19.64 -5.60
CA PHE A 310 -8.71 18.61 -4.78
C PHE A 310 -8.13 17.48 -5.63
N ASP A 311 -8.89 16.98 -6.60
CA ASP A 311 -8.44 15.91 -7.48
C ASP A 311 -7.20 16.35 -8.27
N ARG A 312 -7.19 17.56 -8.85
CA ARG A 312 -6.03 18.10 -9.56
C ARG A 312 -4.77 18.21 -8.70
N MET A 313 -4.90 18.50 -7.40
CA MET A 313 -3.77 18.59 -6.48
C MET A 313 -3.32 17.20 -6.00
N SER A 314 -4.25 16.29 -5.77
CA SER A 314 -3.97 14.96 -5.21
C SER A 314 -3.50 13.95 -6.27
N GLN A 315 -3.99 14.04 -7.52
CA GLN A 315 -3.66 13.12 -8.60
C GLN A 315 -2.16 13.01 -8.90
N PRO A 316 -1.38 14.13 -8.99
CA PRO A 316 0.06 14.03 -9.21
C PRO A 316 0.77 13.29 -8.07
N LEU A 317 0.36 13.51 -6.81
CA LEU A 317 0.92 12.84 -5.65
C LEU A 317 0.67 11.32 -5.73
N TYR A 318 -0.59 10.95 -5.96
CA TYR A 318 -0.99 9.55 -6.08
C TYR A 318 -0.32 8.84 -7.27
N ARG A 319 -0.28 9.47 -8.46
CA ARG A 319 0.41 8.90 -9.63
C ARG A 319 1.88 8.63 -9.36
N LYS A 320 2.53 9.51 -8.58
CA LYS A 320 3.93 9.31 -8.19
C LYS A 320 4.08 8.13 -7.24
N VAL A 321 3.16 7.94 -6.29
CA VAL A 321 3.11 6.74 -5.43
C VAL A 321 2.94 5.48 -6.28
N VAL A 322 2.00 5.47 -7.23
CA VAL A 322 1.80 4.32 -8.15
C VAL A 322 3.07 4.03 -8.98
N GLN A 323 3.76 5.06 -9.45
CA GLN A 323 5.03 4.90 -10.17
C GLN A 323 6.09 4.25 -9.29
N HIS A 324 6.25 4.73 -8.04
CA HIS A 324 7.22 4.18 -7.09
C HIS A 324 6.91 2.71 -6.75
N GLU A 325 5.63 2.35 -6.56
CA GLU A 325 5.23 0.97 -6.31
C GLU A 325 5.55 0.05 -7.49
N ARG A 326 5.31 0.49 -8.73
CA ARG A 326 5.68 -0.27 -9.95
C ARG A 326 7.18 -0.42 -10.10
N GLU A 327 7.93 0.68 -9.91
CA GLU A 327 9.40 0.67 -9.96
C GLU A 327 9.97 -0.27 -8.89
N SER A 328 9.49 -0.18 -7.65
CA SER A 328 9.94 -1.03 -6.55
C SER A 328 9.70 -2.52 -6.80
N ARG A 329 8.55 -2.88 -7.40
CA ARG A 329 8.28 -4.27 -7.81
C ARG A 329 9.26 -4.75 -8.88
N THR A 330 9.55 -3.91 -9.88
CA THR A 330 10.51 -4.24 -10.93
C THR A 330 11.93 -4.41 -10.37
N LEU A 331 12.36 -3.50 -9.48
CA LEU A 331 13.66 -3.56 -8.82
C LEU A 331 13.78 -4.79 -7.91
N ALA A 332 12.74 -5.14 -7.18
CA ALA A 332 12.70 -6.35 -6.34
C ALA A 332 12.80 -7.62 -7.21
N ALA A 333 12.04 -7.70 -8.29
CA ALA A 333 12.10 -8.83 -9.22
C ALA A 333 13.50 -8.96 -9.87
N LEU A 334 14.11 -7.83 -10.24
CA LEU A 334 15.48 -7.81 -10.79
C LEU A 334 16.49 -8.27 -9.74
N ARG A 335 16.43 -7.74 -8.52
CA ARG A 335 17.30 -8.15 -7.41
C ARG A 335 17.18 -9.66 -7.17
N ASP A 336 15.97 -10.18 -7.07
CA ASP A 336 15.69 -11.60 -6.78
C ASP A 336 16.17 -12.52 -7.92
N ALA A 337 16.16 -12.03 -9.17
CA ALA A 337 16.74 -12.76 -10.32
C ALA A 337 18.26 -12.71 -10.37
N LEU A 338 18.88 -11.58 -9.97
CA LEU A 338 20.33 -11.42 -9.96
C LEU A 338 21.00 -12.12 -8.78
N LEU A 339 20.35 -12.14 -7.63
CA LEU A 339 20.90 -12.63 -6.37
C LEU A 339 21.51 -14.05 -6.48
N PRO A 340 20.78 -15.11 -6.88
CA PRO A 340 21.35 -16.45 -6.96
C PRO A 340 22.48 -16.57 -7.99
N LYS A 341 22.37 -15.84 -9.10
CA LYS A 341 23.38 -15.87 -10.18
C LYS A 341 24.69 -15.21 -9.80
N LEU A 342 24.61 -14.10 -9.03
CA LEU A 342 25.79 -13.42 -8.51
C LEU A 342 26.47 -14.22 -7.39
N ILE A 343 25.68 -14.81 -6.48
CA ILE A 343 26.21 -15.64 -5.38
C ILE A 343 26.86 -16.91 -5.92
N SER A 344 26.25 -17.58 -6.90
CA SER A 344 26.81 -18.80 -7.51
C SER A 344 28.00 -18.55 -8.44
N GLY A 345 28.25 -17.30 -8.87
CA GLY A 345 29.23 -16.95 -9.87
C GLY A 345 28.80 -17.27 -11.32
N GLU A 346 27.54 -17.67 -11.55
CA GLU A 346 26.98 -17.87 -12.90
C GLU A 346 27.00 -16.55 -13.70
N LEU A 347 26.69 -15.44 -13.02
CA LEU A 347 26.76 -14.08 -13.58
C LEU A 347 27.96 -13.34 -12.99
N ARG A 348 28.88 -12.85 -13.84
CA ARG A 348 30.00 -12.04 -13.39
C ARG A 348 29.58 -10.63 -13.04
N VAL A 349 30.17 -10.04 -12.01
CA VAL A 349 29.92 -8.67 -11.56
C VAL A 349 29.95 -7.66 -12.71
N LYS A 350 30.97 -7.70 -13.56
CA LYS A 350 31.15 -6.78 -14.71
C LYS A 350 29.96 -6.84 -15.69
N ASP A 351 29.39 -8.02 -15.92
CA ASP A 351 28.29 -8.22 -16.84
C ASP A 351 26.99 -7.69 -16.21
N ALA A 352 26.78 -7.89 -14.89
CA ALA A 352 25.69 -7.33 -14.15
C ALA A 352 25.72 -5.79 -14.10
N GLU A 353 26.88 -5.19 -13.84
CA GLU A 353 27.06 -3.73 -13.85
C GLU A 353 26.77 -3.11 -15.23
N LYS A 354 27.20 -3.81 -16.30
CA LYS A 354 26.91 -3.38 -17.67
C LYS A 354 25.40 -3.38 -17.92
N PHE A 355 24.73 -4.46 -17.55
CA PHE A 355 23.28 -4.59 -17.70
C PHE A 355 22.52 -3.51 -16.91
N LEU A 356 22.88 -3.23 -15.66
CA LEU A 356 22.25 -2.19 -14.86
C LEU A 356 22.41 -0.79 -15.48
N ARG A 357 23.61 -0.46 -15.99
CA ARG A 357 23.83 0.81 -16.70
C ARG A 357 22.98 0.93 -17.96
N GLU A 358 22.78 -0.15 -18.71
CA GLU A 358 21.90 -0.18 -19.89
C GLU A 358 20.43 0.03 -19.51
N CYS A 359 20.04 -0.36 -18.28
CA CYS A 359 18.71 -0.11 -17.71
C CYS A 359 18.55 1.27 -17.06
N GLY A 360 19.61 2.09 -17.01
CA GLY A 360 19.57 3.42 -16.38
C GLY A 360 19.64 3.40 -14.86
N LEU A 361 20.20 2.35 -14.29
CA LEU A 361 20.39 2.11 -12.85
C LEU A 361 21.88 2.22 -12.46
#